data_73b6e46678a6e79a518cf241146b0fc1
#
_entry.id   73b6e46678a6e79a518cf241146b0fc1
#
_cell.length_a   1.000
_cell.length_b   1.000
_cell.length_c   1.000
_cell.angle_alpha   90.00
_cell.angle_beta   90.00
_cell.angle_gamma   90.00
#
_symmetry.space_group_name_H-M   'P 1'
#
loop_
_entity.id
_entity.type
_entity.pdbx_description
1 polymer ?
#
loop_
_entity_poly.entity_id
_entity_poly.type
_entity_poly.pdbx_seq_one_letter_code
_entity_poly.pdbx_strand_id
1 'polypeptide(L)'
;MIIALAAFLRLWNLGYPKKLVFDETYYVKDAWTLWNTGAEKSWPQDANVAFEAGHANTFLNDPSFVVHPPLGKWIIGAGMWAFGPDNAFSWRISVALLSIAAVGLIMMVAKILFQTQIWALTAGFLFAIDGHAIVLGRTGLLDSILMFFVLLAFYFLLRHLQSRTFDKPTWRQPWLLAVGASLGAATAVKWSGLYFLAAFGLYVVFSQALENRKRSEANEWIVPSILQAAISFVVMIPIALATYLASWTGWLVTSGGYDRVSDSNPLVALWKYHQDAYNFHVNLHTPHSYASNPLTWLFAIRPTSFFYEGLSAGQDDCTSNTGCSSAITALGNPFIWWPAAAAVFLLVYLFITRKSRVGGLILLGIAAGYLPWLAFMNRTVFQFYAIAFLPWMILALVYVIRMYLHTRTTEELPRAIRLTGGYLGLVFAVSLFFIPIWIGTWTPYWYWHLHMWLPSWI
;
A
#
# COMPACT_ATOMS: atom_id res chain seq x y z
N MET A 1 21.35 -4.01 7.92
CA MET A 1 20.79 -3.56 9.20
C MET A 1 19.32 -3.12 9.05
N ILE A 2 18.93 -2.12 8.26
CA ILE A 2 17.52 -1.65 8.13
C ILE A 2 16.58 -2.76 7.63
N ILE A 3 16.97 -3.53 6.62
CA ILE A 3 16.16 -4.69 6.15
C ILE A 3 16.01 -5.76 7.24
N ALA A 4 17.06 -6.03 8.02
CA ALA A 4 16.97 -6.96 9.14
C ALA A 4 16.03 -6.44 10.24
N LEU A 5 16.04 -5.14 10.55
CA LEU A 5 15.08 -4.51 11.45
C LEU A 5 13.66 -4.64 10.90
N ALA A 6 13.46 -4.36 9.61
CA ALA A 6 12.16 -4.51 8.96
C ALA A 6 11.66 -5.96 8.99
N ALA A 7 12.55 -6.93 8.75
CA ALA A 7 12.22 -8.35 8.82
C ALA A 7 11.84 -8.76 10.25
N PHE A 8 12.61 -8.33 11.25
CA PHE A 8 12.30 -8.61 12.65
C PHE A 8 10.91 -8.07 13.03
N LEU A 9 10.62 -6.79 12.75
CA LEU A 9 9.34 -6.16 13.12
C LEU A 9 8.14 -6.78 12.38
N ARG A 10 8.32 -7.40 11.23
CA ARG A 10 7.24 -7.99 10.45
C ARG A 10 7.07 -9.49 10.65
N LEU A 11 8.17 -10.20 10.98
CA LEU A 11 8.13 -11.66 11.12
C LEU A 11 8.05 -12.13 12.57
N TRP A 12 8.49 -11.30 13.53
CA TRP A 12 8.40 -11.64 14.94
C TRP A 12 6.95 -11.91 15.33
N ASN A 13 6.68 -13.13 15.82
CA ASN A 13 5.34 -13.58 16.26
C ASN A 13 4.24 -13.29 15.23
N LEU A 14 4.52 -13.51 13.94
CA LEU A 14 3.60 -13.18 12.84
C LEU A 14 2.29 -13.98 12.92
N GLY A 15 2.32 -15.18 13.50
CA GLY A 15 1.15 -16.04 13.71
C GLY A 15 0.22 -15.59 14.84
N TYR A 16 0.47 -14.46 15.49
CA TYR A 16 -0.42 -13.92 16.52
C TYR A 16 -1.21 -12.70 16.02
N PRO A 17 -2.50 -12.57 16.38
CA PRO A 17 -3.35 -13.56 17.04
C PRO A 17 -3.64 -14.74 16.08
N LYS A 18 -4.00 -15.91 16.66
CA LYS A 18 -4.43 -17.10 15.90
C LYS A 18 -5.88 -16.97 15.42
N LYS A 19 -6.27 -15.78 15.00
CA LYS A 19 -7.61 -15.41 14.55
C LYS A 19 -7.50 -14.62 13.26
N LEU A 20 -8.53 -14.68 12.44
CA LEU A 20 -8.70 -13.81 11.29
C LEU A 20 -9.03 -12.39 11.78
N VAL A 21 -8.18 -11.43 11.48
CA VAL A 21 -8.37 -10.05 11.93
C VAL A 21 -8.93 -9.18 10.79
N PHE A 22 -9.93 -8.38 11.08
CA PHE A 22 -10.56 -7.45 10.14
C PHE A 22 -10.92 -8.12 8.81
N ASP A 23 -10.48 -7.59 7.67
CA ASP A 23 -10.78 -8.12 6.34
C ASP A 23 -10.04 -9.44 6.01
N GLU A 24 -9.16 -9.96 6.88
CA GLU A 24 -8.65 -11.33 6.73
C GLU A 24 -9.78 -12.34 6.65
N THR A 25 -10.91 -12.05 7.33
CA THR A 25 -12.12 -12.90 7.28
C THR A 25 -12.65 -13.12 5.85
N TYR A 26 -12.37 -12.22 4.92
CA TYR A 26 -12.72 -12.35 3.50
C TYR A 26 -11.51 -12.84 2.69
N TYR A 27 -10.44 -12.08 2.66
CA TYR A 27 -9.34 -12.28 1.74
C TYR A 27 -8.58 -13.58 1.95
N VAL A 28 -8.42 -14.03 3.19
CA VAL A 28 -7.72 -15.28 3.50
C VAL A 28 -8.54 -16.49 3.05
N LYS A 29 -9.83 -16.50 3.36
CA LYS A 29 -10.74 -17.57 2.96
C LYS A 29 -10.91 -17.62 1.44
N ASP A 30 -11.09 -16.48 0.79
CA ASP A 30 -11.14 -16.37 -0.67
C ASP A 30 -9.83 -16.85 -1.32
N ALA A 31 -8.68 -16.49 -0.74
CA ALA A 31 -7.37 -16.92 -1.22
C ALA A 31 -7.23 -18.43 -1.16
N TRP A 32 -7.72 -19.09 -0.11
CA TRP A 32 -7.68 -20.53 0.02
C TRP A 32 -8.54 -21.23 -1.04
N THR A 33 -9.79 -20.79 -1.22
CA THR A 33 -10.67 -21.38 -2.25
C THR A 33 -10.16 -21.12 -3.65
N LEU A 34 -9.61 -19.95 -3.93
CA LEU A 34 -9.01 -19.59 -5.21
C LEU A 34 -7.84 -20.54 -5.59
N TRP A 35 -6.96 -20.87 -4.63
CA TRP A 35 -5.85 -21.82 -4.85
C TRP A 35 -6.35 -23.25 -5.09
N ASN A 36 -7.40 -23.66 -4.41
CA ASN A 36 -7.90 -25.06 -4.49
C ASN A 36 -8.83 -25.29 -5.67
N THR A 37 -9.59 -24.28 -6.10
CA THR A 37 -10.68 -24.47 -7.09
C THR A 37 -10.55 -23.57 -8.31
N GLY A 38 -9.61 -22.63 -8.34
CA GLY A 38 -9.43 -21.64 -9.40
C GLY A 38 -10.39 -20.46 -9.33
N ALA A 39 -11.35 -20.47 -8.38
CA ALA A 39 -12.30 -19.38 -8.15
C ALA A 39 -12.68 -19.29 -6.68
N GLU A 40 -13.17 -18.13 -6.26
CA GLU A 40 -13.63 -17.92 -4.90
C GLU A 40 -14.97 -18.64 -4.66
N LYS A 41 -15.09 -19.26 -3.47
CA LYS A 41 -16.26 -20.04 -3.04
C LYS A 41 -16.89 -19.46 -1.79
N SER A 42 -18.20 -19.68 -1.66
CA SER A 42 -18.97 -19.32 -0.48
C SER A 42 -18.59 -20.18 0.73
N TRP A 43 -18.85 -19.64 1.89
CA TRP A 43 -18.56 -20.28 3.17
C TRP A 43 -19.83 -20.41 4.01
N PRO A 44 -19.93 -21.44 4.86
CA PRO A 44 -21.03 -21.55 5.81
C PRO A 44 -20.97 -20.42 6.84
N GLN A 45 -22.09 -20.22 7.54
CA GLN A 45 -22.12 -19.32 8.69
C GLN A 45 -21.09 -19.79 9.72
N ASP A 46 -20.43 -18.83 10.41
CA ASP A 46 -19.38 -19.10 11.42
C ASP A 46 -18.13 -19.83 10.90
N ALA A 47 -17.89 -19.82 9.60
CA ALA A 47 -16.71 -20.45 8.98
C ALA A 47 -15.36 -19.97 9.57
N ASN A 48 -15.29 -18.79 10.17
CA ASN A 48 -14.06 -18.30 10.79
C ASN A 48 -13.56 -19.23 11.90
N VAL A 49 -14.47 -19.68 12.78
CA VAL A 49 -14.13 -20.59 13.90
C VAL A 49 -13.52 -21.89 13.39
N ALA A 50 -14.15 -22.49 12.37
CA ALA A 50 -13.64 -23.72 11.75
C ALA A 50 -12.29 -23.48 11.05
N PHE A 51 -12.15 -22.39 10.31
CA PHE A 51 -10.92 -22.05 9.60
C PHE A 51 -9.75 -21.79 10.57
N GLU A 52 -9.98 -21.03 11.63
CA GLU A 52 -9.01 -20.72 12.67
C GLU A 52 -8.58 -21.97 13.47
N ALA A 53 -9.47 -22.98 13.56
CA ALA A 53 -9.18 -24.30 14.14
C ALA A 53 -8.46 -25.26 13.17
N GLY A 54 -8.08 -24.81 11.96
CA GLY A 54 -7.39 -25.61 10.95
C GLY A 54 -8.31 -26.37 9.99
N HIS A 55 -9.63 -26.20 10.09
CA HIS A 55 -10.61 -26.85 9.19
C HIS A 55 -10.88 -25.97 7.95
N ALA A 56 -9.86 -25.72 7.14
CA ALA A 56 -9.92 -24.80 6.00
C ALA A 56 -10.73 -25.31 4.79
N ASN A 57 -11.15 -26.59 4.76
CA ASN A 57 -11.86 -27.19 3.64
C ASN A 57 -13.38 -27.30 3.87
N THR A 58 -13.96 -26.42 4.69
CA THR A 58 -15.40 -26.38 4.99
C THR A 58 -16.17 -25.45 4.04
N PHE A 59 -15.53 -24.93 2.98
CA PHE A 59 -16.20 -24.09 1.99
C PHE A 59 -17.26 -24.87 1.18
N LEU A 60 -18.23 -24.12 0.65
CA LEU A 60 -19.32 -24.65 -0.17
C LEU A 60 -18.89 -24.73 -1.64
N ASN A 61 -19.68 -25.44 -2.46
CA ASN A 61 -19.45 -25.48 -3.91
C ASN A 61 -19.95 -24.21 -4.64
N ASP A 62 -20.81 -23.43 -3.98
CA ASP A 62 -21.39 -22.23 -4.55
C ASP A 62 -20.33 -21.14 -4.77
N PRO A 63 -20.39 -20.42 -5.91
CA PRO A 63 -19.47 -19.32 -6.18
C PRO A 63 -19.69 -18.16 -5.21
N SER A 64 -18.62 -17.47 -4.84
CA SER A 64 -18.68 -16.24 -4.05
C SER A 64 -18.50 -15.01 -4.92
N PHE A 65 -19.37 -14.02 -4.75
CA PHE A 65 -19.16 -12.70 -5.33
C PHE A 65 -18.12 -11.93 -4.51
N VAL A 66 -17.03 -11.58 -5.14
CA VAL A 66 -15.95 -10.80 -4.52
C VAL A 66 -15.64 -9.55 -5.34
N VAL A 67 -15.41 -8.44 -4.65
CA VAL A 67 -15.36 -7.12 -5.30
C VAL A 67 -13.96 -6.66 -5.69
N HIS A 68 -12.94 -7.42 -5.35
CA HIS A 68 -11.56 -7.13 -5.70
C HIS A 68 -10.97 -8.20 -6.63
N PRO A 69 -10.15 -7.81 -7.62
CA PRO A 69 -9.47 -8.74 -8.52
C PRO A 69 -8.61 -9.76 -7.76
N PRO A 70 -8.24 -10.89 -8.40
CA PRO A 70 -7.74 -12.05 -7.67
C PRO A 70 -6.25 -12.03 -7.30
N LEU A 71 -5.39 -11.16 -7.90
CA LEU A 71 -3.94 -11.26 -7.70
C LEU A 71 -3.50 -11.17 -6.24
N GLY A 72 -4.09 -10.26 -5.46
CA GLY A 72 -3.76 -10.13 -4.05
C GLY A 72 -4.09 -11.39 -3.25
N LYS A 73 -5.20 -12.04 -3.58
CA LYS A 73 -5.63 -13.31 -2.98
C LYS A 73 -4.73 -14.47 -3.42
N TRP A 74 -4.29 -14.53 -4.69
CA TRP A 74 -3.26 -15.46 -5.13
C TRP A 74 -1.97 -15.32 -4.32
N ILE A 75 -1.54 -14.10 -4.02
CA ILE A 75 -0.32 -13.83 -3.23
C ILE A 75 -0.50 -14.26 -1.77
N ILE A 76 -1.64 -13.96 -1.13
CA ILE A 76 -1.96 -14.43 0.23
C ILE A 76 -1.98 -15.96 0.26
N GLY A 77 -2.69 -16.57 -0.70
CA GLY A 77 -2.81 -18.01 -0.82
C GLY A 77 -1.49 -18.75 -1.04
N ALA A 78 -0.49 -18.10 -1.66
CA ALA A 78 0.83 -18.70 -1.84
C ALA A 78 1.52 -19.08 -0.51
N GLY A 79 1.33 -18.27 0.54
CA GLY A 79 1.82 -18.60 1.87
C GLY A 79 1.10 -19.82 2.48
N MET A 80 -0.23 -19.89 2.32
CA MET A 80 -1.03 -21.05 2.77
C MET A 80 -0.72 -22.33 1.97
N TRP A 81 -0.45 -22.18 0.68
CA TRP A 81 -0.01 -23.31 -0.15
C TRP A 81 1.35 -23.85 0.31
N ALA A 82 2.29 -22.97 0.70
CA ALA A 82 3.63 -23.36 1.10
C ALA A 82 3.71 -23.92 2.54
N PHE A 83 2.88 -23.42 3.48
CA PHE A 83 2.99 -23.69 4.91
C PHE A 83 1.74 -24.30 5.54
N GLY A 84 0.72 -24.63 4.74
CA GLY A 84 -0.58 -25.11 5.21
C GLY A 84 -1.51 -23.96 5.62
N PRO A 85 -2.83 -24.13 5.56
CA PRO A 85 -3.82 -23.10 5.90
C PRO A 85 -4.16 -23.03 7.40
N ASP A 86 -3.64 -23.93 8.21
CA ASP A 86 -4.01 -24.20 9.59
C ASP A 86 -3.35 -23.30 10.64
N ASN A 87 -2.67 -22.24 10.18
CA ASN A 87 -2.02 -21.31 11.09
C ASN A 87 -1.96 -19.86 10.54
N ALA A 88 -2.04 -18.88 11.43
CA ALA A 88 -2.06 -17.47 11.07
C ALA A 88 -0.76 -16.96 10.44
N PHE A 89 0.36 -17.62 10.66
CA PHE A 89 1.62 -17.29 10.00
C PHE A 89 1.50 -17.48 8.48
N SER A 90 0.87 -18.56 8.05
CA SER A 90 0.82 -18.95 6.63
C SER A 90 0.07 -17.94 5.76
N TRP A 91 -1.06 -17.39 6.23
CA TRP A 91 -1.81 -16.41 5.44
C TRP A 91 -1.25 -14.98 5.53
N ARG A 92 -0.26 -14.72 6.40
CA ARG A 92 0.38 -13.40 6.56
C ARG A 92 1.77 -13.30 5.95
N ILE A 93 2.47 -14.44 5.79
CA ILE A 93 3.89 -14.47 5.40
C ILE A 93 4.16 -13.82 4.04
N SER A 94 3.32 -14.05 3.02
CA SER A 94 3.49 -13.47 1.70
C SER A 94 3.42 -11.93 1.73
N VAL A 95 2.47 -11.39 2.49
CA VAL A 95 2.31 -9.94 2.70
C VAL A 95 3.51 -9.38 3.46
N ALA A 96 3.98 -10.09 4.50
CA ALA A 96 5.14 -9.67 5.28
C ALA A 96 6.42 -9.59 4.44
N LEU A 97 6.65 -10.57 3.57
CA LEU A 97 7.80 -10.56 2.65
C LEU A 97 7.75 -9.40 1.65
N LEU A 98 6.58 -9.10 1.08
CA LEU A 98 6.41 -7.94 0.20
C LEU A 98 6.61 -6.62 0.95
N SER A 99 6.13 -6.52 2.19
CA SER A 99 6.34 -5.33 3.04
C SER A 99 7.82 -5.13 3.39
N ILE A 100 8.58 -6.21 3.64
CA ILE A 100 10.04 -6.15 3.83
C ILE A 100 10.73 -5.70 2.54
N ALA A 101 10.34 -6.26 1.40
CA ALA A 101 10.87 -5.87 0.09
C ALA A 101 10.58 -4.39 -0.23
N ALA A 102 9.42 -3.87 0.18
CA ALA A 102 9.06 -2.46 0.01
C ALA A 102 10.00 -1.52 0.79
N VAL A 103 10.54 -1.94 1.95
CA VAL A 103 11.58 -1.17 2.67
C VAL A 103 12.86 -1.03 1.82
N GLY A 104 13.28 -2.11 1.16
CA GLY A 104 14.39 -2.05 0.21
C GLY A 104 14.08 -1.17 -1.01
N LEU A 105 12.85 -1.26 -1.49
CA LEU A 105 12.40 -0.53 -2.66
C LEU A 105 12.32 0.98 -2.42
N ILE A 106 11.81 1.45 -1.27
CA ILE A 106 11.82 2.87 -0.93
C ILE A 106 13.25 3.40 -0.77
N MET A 107 14.19 2.57 -0.27
CA MET A 107 15.61 2.94 -0.22
C MET A 107 16.19 3.15 -1.63
N MET A 108 15.87 2.27 -2.59
CA MET A 108 16.28 2.43 -3.99
C MET A 108 15.68 3.68 -4.63
N VAL A 109 14.39 3.94 -4.40
CA VAL A 109 13.70 5.16 -4.85
C VAL A 109 14.34 6.41 -4.27
N ALA A 110 14.57 6.47 -2.96
CA ALA A 110 15.21 7.58 -2.29
C ALA A 110 16.65 7.80 -2.78
N LYS A 111 17.40 6.71 -3.07
CA LYS A 111 18.73 6.78 -3.66
C LYS A 111 18.72 7.45 -5.03
N ILE A 112 17.72 7.16 -5.88
CA ILE A 112 17.56 7.81 -7.18
C ILE A 112 17.19 9.28 -7.03
N LEU A 113 16.24 9.60 -6.14
CA LEU A 113 15.74 10.96 -5.96
C LEU A 113 16.75 11.90 -5.29
N PHE A 114 17.48 11.41 -4.31
CA PHE A 114 18.35 12.23 -3.46
C PHE A 114 19.84 12.04 -3.70
N GLN A 115 20.24 11.06 -4.53
CA GLN A 115 21.60 10.82 -5.00
C GLN A 115 22.62 10.42 -3.91
N THR A 116 22.19 10.21 -2.66
CA THR A 116 23.09 9.85 -1.56
C THR A 116 22.55 8.68 -0.74
N GLN A 117 23.46 7.90 -0.13
CA GLN A 117 23.11 6.71 0.63
C GLN A 117 22.41 7.06 1.95
N ILE A 118 22.78 8.18 2.57
CA ILE A 118 22.21 8.57 3.87
C ILE A 118 20.68 8.77 3.78
N TRP A 119 20.20 9.43 2.73
CA TRP A 119 18.77 9.68 2.56
C TRP A 119 18.00 8.41 2.17
N ALA A 120 18.65 7.47 1.46
CA ALA A 120 18.10 6.15 1.22
C ALA A 120 17.91 5.39 2.54
N LEU A 121 18.93 5.39 3.40
CA LEU A 121 18.86 4.76 4.73
C LEU A 121 17.82 5.44 5.61
N THR A 122 17.73 6.77 5.61
CA THR A 122 16.72 7.51 6.38
C THR A 122 15.29 7.16 5.94
N ALA A 123 15.03 7.12 4.63
CA ALA A 123 13.71 6.73 4.11
C ALA A 123 13.34 5.29 4.48
N GLY A 124 14.27 4.35 4.30
CA GLY A 124 14.08 2.96 4.69
C GLY A 124 13.88 2.77 6.19
N PHE A 125 14.62 3.50 7.02
CA PHE A 125 14.49 3.47 8.47
C PHE A 125 13.11 3.94 8.92
N LEU A 126 12.67 5.11 8.46
CA LEU A 126 11.36 5.67 8.80
C LEU A 126 10.22 4.74 8.37
N PHE A 127 10.29 4.15 7.16
CA PHE A 127 9.29 3.22 6.67
C PHE A 127 9.33 1.87 7.43
N ALA A 128 10.52 1.42 7.84
CA ALA A 128 10.67 0.17 8.59
C ALA A 128 10.00 0.21 9.95
N ILE A 129 10.07 1.36 10.66
CA ILE A 129 9.59 1.54 12.03
C ILE A 129 8.22 2.23 12.13
N ASP A 130 7.59 2.59 11.01
CA ASP A 130 6.26 3.16 11.02
C ASP A 130 5.20 2.11 11.32
N GLY A 131 4.30 2.42 12.28
CA GLY A 131 3.31 1.46 12.75
C GLY A 131 2.27 1.07 11.71
N HIS A 132 1.85 2.00 10.87
CA HIS A 132 0.90 1.71 9.80
C HIS A 132 1.49 0.72 8.78
N ALA A 133 2.78 0.92 8.41
CA ALA A 133 3.50 0.00 7.55
C ALA A 133 3.77 -1.36 8.22
N ILE A 134 3.98 -1.39 9.55
CA ILE A 134 4.15 -2.63 10.32
C ILE A 134 2.85 -3.41 10.35
N VAL A 135 1.74 -2.80 10.79
CA VAL A 135 0.44 -3.47 10.93
C VAL A 135 -0.04 -4.04 9.59
N LEU A 136 -0.07 -3.22 8.55
CA LEU A 136 -0.52 -3.68 7.22
C LEU A 136 0.46 -4.66 6.55
N GLY A 137 1.73 -4.63 6.95
CA GLY A 137 2.73 -5.61 6.54
C GLY A 137 2.69 -6.92 7.33
N ARG A 138 1.80 -7.06 8.32
CA ARG A 138 1.65 -8.24 9.18
C ARG A 138 0.25 -8.85 9.10
N THR A 139 -0.61 -8.29 8.29
CA THR A 139 -2.01 -8.73 8.08
C THR A 139 -2.21 -9.21 6.66
N GLY A 140 -3.02 -10.25 6.48
CA GLY A 140 -3.37 -10.83 5.19
C GLY A 140 -4.34 -9.94 4.39
N LEU A 141 -3.98 -8.66 4.18
CA LEU A 141 -4.77 -7.66 3.45
C LEU A 141 -4.16 -7.32 2.10
N LEU A 142 -5.00 -6.80 1.21
CA LEU A 142 -4.62 -6.45 -0.17
C LEU A 142 -3.79 -5.16 -0.26
N ASP A 143 -3.91 -4.26 0.69
CA ASP A 143 -3.42 -2.88 0.60
C ASP A 143 -1.89 -2.76 0.60
N SER A 144 -1.19 -3.56 1.41
CA SER A 144 0.28 -3.65 1.36
C SER A 144 0.79 -4.24 0.05
N ILE A 145 0.04 -5.17 -0.55
CA ILE A 145 0.39 -5.76 -1.84
C ILE A 145 0.24 -4.70 -2.95
N LEU A 146 -0.87 -3.95 -2.93
CA LEU A 146 -1.09 -2.81 -3.81
C LEU A 146 0.05 -1.79 -3.69
N MET A 147 0.36 -1.36 -2.46
CA MET A 147 1.45 -0.41 -2.16
C MET A 147 2.78 -0.88 -2.72
N PHE A 148 3.12 -2.16 -2.56
CA PHE A 148 4.35 -2.71 -3.12
C PHE A 148 4.42 -2.55 -4.63
N PHE A 149 3.36 -2.90 -5.37
CA PHE A 149 3.35 -2.81 -6.84
C PHE A 149 3.32 -1.37 -7.34
N VAL A 150 2.63 -0.44 -6.68
CA VAL A 150 2.67 0.97 -7.09
C VAL A 150 4.02 1.62 -6.80
N LEU A 151 4.68 1.25 -5.70
CA LEU A 151 6.04 1.70 -5.40
C LEU A 151 7.07 1.11 -6.38
N LEU A 152 6.90 -0.16 -6.76
CA LEU A 152 7.72 -0.84 -7.78
C LEU A 152 7.56 -0.15 -9.15
N ALA A 153 6.34 0.18 -9.53
CA ALA A 153 6.06 0.94 -10.75
C ALA A 153 6.72 2.32 -10.72
N PHE A 154 6.70 3.00 -9.57
CA PHE A 154 7.38 4.28 -9.41
C PHE A 154 8.91 4.17 -9.53
N TYR A 155 9.49 3.13 -8.96
CA TYR A 155 10.92 2.84 -9.18
C TYR A 155 11.24 2.67 -10.68
N PHE A 156 10.45 1.88 -11.40
CA PHE A 156 10.64 1.69 -12.84
C PHE A 156 10.36 2.96 -13.64
N LEU A 157 9.40 3.79 -13.21
CA LEU A 157 9.17 5.12 -13.79
C LEU A 157 10.41 5.99 -13.66
N LEU A 158 11.05 6.04 -12.48
CA LEU A 158 12.30 6.78 -12.29
C LEU A 158 13.42 6.25 -13.19
N ARG A 159 13.53 4.93 -13.36
CA ARG A 159 14.50 4.31 -14.29
C ARG A 159 14.21 4.68 -15.75
N HIS A 160 12.92 4.67 -16.13
CA HIS A 160 12.50 5.13 -17.46
C HIS A 160 12.90 6.59 -17.68
N LEU A 161 12.63 7.50 -16.73
CA LEU A 161 12.97 8.90 -16.83
C LEU A 161 14.49 9.17 -16.94
N GLN A 162 15.32 8.29 -16.38
CA GLN A 162 16.78 8.36 -16.49
C GLN A 162 17.31 7.86 -17.85
N SER A 163 16.61 6.90 -18.47
CA SER A 163 17.08 6.20 -19.68
C SER A 163 16.45 6.68 -20.97
N ARG A 164 15.45 7.58 -20.92
CA ARG A 164 14.75 8.06 -22.11
C ARG A 164 15.63 8.95 -23.00
N THR A 165 15.40 8.84 -24.30
CA THR A 165 16.02 9.67 -25.33
C THR A 165 15.00 10.64 -25.92
N PHE A 166 15.48 11.72 -26.57
CA PHE A 166 14.64 12.78 -27.09
C PHE A 166 14.87 13.04 -28.59
N ASP A 167 15.84 12.36 -29.19
CA ASP A 167 16.23 12.62 -30.58
C ASP A 167 15.16 12.16 -31.59
N LYS A 168 14.59 10.95 -31.34
CA LYS A 168 13.54 10.37 -32.18
C LYS A 168 12.60 9.53 -31.31
N PRO A 169 11.30 9.42 -31.70
CA PRO A 169 10.38 8.48 -31.07
C PRO A 169 10.92 7.05 -31.13
N THR A 170 10.84 6.31 -30.00
CA THR A 170 11.43 4.98 -29.89
C THR A 170 10.49 3.98 -29.23
N TRP A 171 10.47 2.77 -29.75
CA TRP A 171 9.78 1.62 -29.17
C TRP A 171 10.59 0.95 -28.05
N ARG A 172 11.91 1.19 -27.98
CA ARG A 172 12.78 0.56 -26.99
C ARG A 172 12.62 1.24 -25.61
N GLN A 173 11.60 0.82 -24.88
CA GLN A 173 11.25 1.38 -23.56
C GLN A 173 11.07 0.27 -22.52
N PRO A 174 12.13 -0.51 -22.17
CA PRO A 174 12.01 -1.68 -21.29
C PRO A 174 11.51 -1.31 -19.90
N TRP A 175 11.91 -0.17 -19.37
CA TRP A 175 11.43 0.29 -18.06
C TRP A 175 9.96 0.69 -18.08
N LEU A 176 9.45 1.19 -19.20
CA LEU A 176 8.03 1.51 -19.34
C LEU A 176 7.16 0.26 -19.44
N LEU A 177 7.67 -0.81 -20.06
CA LEU A 177 7.04 -2.14 -19.98
C LEU A 177 6.93 -2.60 -18.52
N ALA A 178 8.00 -2.45 -17.74
CA ALA A 178 8.02 -2.80 -16.33
C ALA A 178 7.05 -1.93 -15.49
N VAL A 179 6.89 -0.63 -15.83
CA VAL A 179 5.85 0.24 -15.24
C VAL A 179 4.47 -0.33 -15.54
N GLY A 180 4.18 -0.66 -16.81
CA GLY A 180 2.90 -1.22 -17.24
C GLY A 180 2.57 -2.52 -16.51
N ALA A 181 3.51 -3.48 -16.48
CA ALA A 181 3.33 -4.75 -15.79
C ALA A 181 3.07 -4.55 -14.28
N SER A 182 3.84 -3.69 -13.61
CA SER A 182 3.67 -3.41 -12.17
C SER A 182 2.33 -2.73 -11.88
N LEU A 183 1.87 -1.81 -12.71
CA LEU A 183 0.57 -1.13 -12.54
C LEU A 183 -0.60 -2.04 -12.93
N GLY A 184 -0.42 -2.93 -13.90
CA GLY A 184 -1.35 -4.02 -14.18
C GLY A 184 -1.51 -4.94 -12.98
N ALA A 185 -0.41 -5.33 -12.33
CA ALA A 185 -0.42 -6.10 -11.09
C ALA A 185 -1.10 -5.32 -9.94
N ALA A 186 -0.77 -4.04 -9.74
CA ALA A 186 -1.44 -3.20 -8.75
C ALA A 186 -2.97 -3.15 -8.98
N THR A 187 -3.40 -2.96 -10.23
CA THR A 187 -4.82 -2.96 -10.60
C THR A 187 -5.47 -4.34 -10.39
N ALA A 188 -4.71 -5.43 -10.62
CA ALA A 188 -5.13 -6.81 -10.37
C ALA A 188 -5.23 -7.16 -8.88
N VAL A 189 -4.71 -6.32 -8.00
CA VAL A 189 -4.93 -6.40 -6.53
C VAL A 189 -6.16 -5.60 -6.13
N LYS A 190 -6.20 -4.32 -6.51
CA LYS A 190 -7.32 -3.39 -6.25
C LYS A 190 -7.43 -2.36 -7.38
N TRP A 191 -8.65 -1.99 -7.77
CA TRP A 191 -8.88 -1.01 -8.84
C TRP A 191 -8.31 0.39 -8.56
N SER A 192 -7.97 0.71 -7.32
CA SER A 192 -7.23 1.93 -7.02
C SER A 192 -5.83 1.98 -7.68
N GLY A 193 -5.29 0.85 -8.13
CA GLY A 193 -4.12 0.79 -9.02
C GLY A 193 -4.29 1.56 -10.33
N LEU A 194 -5.54 1.69 -10.85
CA LEU A 194 -5.86 2.49 -12.04
C LEU A 194 -5.55 3.97 -11.86
N TYR A 195 -5.68 4.51 -10.65
CA TYR A 195 -5.34 5.91 -10.38
C TYR A 195 -3.85 6.18 -10.59
N PHE A 196 -3.00 5.24 -10.15
CA PHE A 196 -1.56 5.31 -10.39
C PHE A 196 -1.22 5.07 -11.86
N LEU A 197 -1.92 4.15 -12.55
CA LEU A 197 -1.73 3.91 -13.98
C LEU A 197 -2.02 5.18 -14.80
N ALA A 198 -3.13 5.84 -14.50
CA ALA A 198 -3.51 7.10 -15.16
C ALA A 198 -2.49 8.22 -14.83
N ALA A 199 -2.17 8.42 -13.56
CA ALA A 199 -1.27 9.50 -13.14
C ALA A 199 0.16 9.33 -13.69
N PHE A 200 0.73 8.12 -13.64
CA PHE A 200 2.08 7.85 -14.15
C PHE A 200 2.12 7.87 -15.67
N GLY A 201 1.07 7.34 -16.35
CA GLY A 201 0.95 7.41 -17.80
C GLY A 201 0.88 8.85 -18.31
N LEU A 202 0.02 9.68 -17.71
CA LEU A 202 -0.07 11.10 -18.03
C LEU A 202 1.25 11.82 -17.76
N TYR A 203 1.91 11.51 -16.64
CA TYR A 203 3.21 12.10 -16.33
C TYR A 203 4.28 11.75 -17.37
N VAL A 204 4.33 10.51 -17.87
CA VAL A 204 5.24 10.10 -18.96
C VAL A 204 5.00 10.95 -20.19
N VAL A 205 3.76 11.07 -20.64
CA VAL A 205 3.37 11.83 -21.84
C VAL A 205 3.72 13.31 -21.68
N PHE A 206 3.23 13.96 -20.61
CA PHE A 206 3.43 15.39 -20.42
C PHE A 206 4.89 15.76 -20.17
N SER A 207 5.62 14.94 -19.39
CA SER A 207 7.04 15.21 -19.13
C SER A 207 7.89 15.07 -20.38
N GLN A 208 7.54 14.14 -21.29
CA GLN A 208 8.22 13.99 -22.58
C GLN A 208 7.91 15.18 -23.49
N ALA A 209 6.67 15.59 -23.59
CA ALA A 209 6.26 16.73 -24.41
C ALA A 209 6.93 18.05 -23.94
N LEU A 210 7.00 18.27 -22.61
CA LEU A 210 7.67 19.42 -22.04
C LEU A 210 9.18 19.45 -22.34
N GLU A 211 9.85 18.31 -22.28
CA GLU A 211 11.27 18.22 -22.63
C GLU A 211 11.51 18.41 -24.14
N ASN A 212 10.67 17.81 -24.98
CA ASN A 212 10.74 18.03 -26.44
C ASN A 212 10.55 19.52 -26.77
N ARG A 213 9.55 20.18 -26.14
CA ARG A 213 9.31 21.62 -26.34
C ARG A 213 10.50 22.50 -25.97
N LYS A 214 11.24 22.14 -24.90
CA LYS A 214 12.44 22.90 -24.50
C LYS A 214 13.62 22.74 -25.46
N ARG A 215 13.65 21.64 -26.22
CA ARG A 215 14.77 21.27 -27.10
C ARG A 215 14.53 21.63 -28.58
N SER A 216 13.29 21.98 -28.95
CA SER A 216 12.88 22.23 -30.32
C SER A 216 12.61 23.71 -30.54
N GLU A 217 12.82 24.13 -31.77
CA GLU A 217 12.41 25.46 -32.23
C GLU A 217 10.94 25.47 -32.64
N ALA A 218 10.26 26.57 -32.41
CA ALA A 218 8.82 26.74 -32.75
C ALA A 218 7.93 25.55 -32.34
N ASN A 219 7.18 24.97 -33.28
CA ASN A 219 6.21 23.89 -33.04
C ASN A 219 6.72 22.49 -33.46
N GLU A 220 7.99 22.33 -33.76
CA GLU A 220 8.58 21.05 -34.23
C GLU A 220 8.50 19.92 -33.19
N TRP A 221 8.31 20.27 -31.90
CA TRP A 221 8.15 19.32 -30.80
C TRP A 221 6.81 18.56 -30.78
N ILE A 222 5.77 19.08 -31.47
CA ILE A 222 4.38 18.55 -31.37
C ILE A 222 4.29 17.15 -31.92
N VAL A 223 4.66 16.94 -33.19
CA VAL A 223 4.53 15.64 -33.89
C VAL A 223 5.36 14.55 -33.21
N PRO A 224 6.66 14.76 -32.88
CA PRO A 224 7.44 13.77 -32.13
C PRO A 224 6.84 13.43 -30.76
N SER A 225 6.23 14.41 -30.08
CA SER A 225 5.61 14.18 -28.76
C SER A 225 4.34 13.33 -28.87
N ILE A 226 3.50 13.59 -29.87
CA ILE A 226 2.28 12.78 -30.13
C ILE A 226 2.66 11.34 -30.50
N LEU A 227 3.62 11.16 -31.39
CA LEU A 227 4.11 9.84 -31.78
C LEU A 227 4.69 9.08 -30.59
N GLN A 228 5.54 9.75 -29.78
CA GLN A 228 6.10 9.12 -28.58
C GLN A 228 5.03 8.80 -27.53
N ALA A 229 4.02 9.64 -27.38
CA ALA A 229 2.88 9.37 -26.49
C ALA A 229 2.11 8.12 -26.94
N ALA A 230 1.81 8.00 -28.25
CA ALA A 230 1.15 6.82 -28.81
C ALA A 230 1.99 5.55 -28.61
N ILE A 231 3.29 5.61 -28.89
CA ILE A 231 4.21 4.49 -28.65
C ILE A 231 4.23 4.12 -27.15
N SER A 232 4.35 5.10 -26.27
CA SER A 232 4.38 4.85 -24.82
C SER A 232 3.08 4.23 -24.32
N PHE A 233 1.93 4.65 -24.86
CA PHE A 233 0.63 4.03 -24.58
C PHE A 233 0.61 2.56 -25.01
N VAL A 234 1.03 2.25 -26.24
CA VAL A 234 1.05 0.87 -26.77
C VAL A 234 2.06 -0.01 -26.02
N VAL A 235 3.16 0.56 -25.53
CA VAL A 235 4.14 -0.19 -24.71
C VAL A 235 3.58 -0.48 -23.31
N MET A 236 2.88 0.47 -22.70
CA MET A 236 2.49 0.38 -21.28
C MET A 236 1.12 -0.27 -21.06
N ILE A 237 0.11 0.11 -21.82
CA ILE A 237 -1.29 -0.27 -21.53
C ILE A 237 -1.58 -1.74 -21.87
N PRO A 238 -1.18 -2.29 -23.04
CA PRO A 238 -1.43 -3.69 -23.33
C PRO A 238 -0.77 -4.65 -22.33
N ILE A 239 0.46 -4.35 -21.86
CA ILE A 239 1.10 -5.19 -20.86
C ILE A 239 0.43 -5.08 -19.49
N ALA A 240 -0.06 -3.88 -19.11
CA ALA A 240 -0.85 -3.72 -17.90
C ALA A 240 -2.15 -4.53 -17.97
N LEU A 241 -2.87 -4.47 -19.09
CA LEU A 241 -4.08 -5.26 -19.35
C LEU A 241 -3.79 -6.77 -19.35
N ALA A 242 -2.72 -7.20 -20.02
CA ALA A 242 -2.32 -8.61 -20.03
C ALA A 242 -2.01 -9.13 -18.62
N THR A 243 -1.29 -8.34 -17.82
CA THR A 243 -0.99 -8.69 -16.41
C THR A 243 -2.28 -8.76 -15.59
N TYR A 244 -3.19 -7.83 -15.78
CA TYR A 244 -4.49 -7.82 -15.13
C TYR A 244 -5.30 -9.08 -15.47
N LEU A 245 -5.46 -9.38 -16.77
CA LEU A 245 -6.22 -10.55 -17.25
C LEU A 245 -5.56 -11.87 -16.82
N ALA A 246 -4.23 -11.94 -16.80
CA ALA A 246 -3.50 -13.12 -16.30
C ALA A 246 -3.87 -13.48 -14.87
N SER A 247 -4.18 -12.50 -14.01
CA SER A 247 -4.63 -12.78 -12.64
C SER A 247 -5.97 -13.51 -12.57
N TRP A 248 -6.83 -13.34 -13.58
CA TRP A 248 -8.15 -13.95 -13.71
C TRP A 248 -8.10 -15.36 -14.33
N THR A 249 -6.92 -15.92 -14.62
CA THR A 249 -6.78 -17.21 -15.32
C THR A 249 -7.60 -18.31 -14.65
N GLY A 250 -7.55 -18.44 -13.32
CA GLY A 250 -8.34 -19.47 -12.60
C GLY A 250 -9.84 -19.34 -12.89
N TRP A 251 -10.40 -18.14 -12.75
CA TRP A 251 -11.80 -17.87 -13.04
C TRP A 251 -12.13 -18.06 -14.53
N LEU A 252 -11.24 -17.71 -15.45
CA LEU A 252 -11.46 -17.84 -16.91
C LEU A 252 -11.49 -19.30 -17.37
N VAL A 253 -10.63 -20.18 -16.81
CA VAL A 253 -10.49 -21.56 -17.27
C VAL A 253 -11.38 -22.55 -16.51
N THR A 254 -11.98 -22.13 -15.38
CA THR A 254 -12.96 -22.95 -14.62
C THR A 254 -14.38 -22.46 -14.87
N SER A 255 -15.38 -23.27 -14.54
CA SER A 255 -16.81 -22.90 -14.61
C SER A 255 -17.40 -22.53 -13.24
N GLY A 256 -16.62 -22.66 -12.17
CA GLY A 256 -17.13 -22.55 -10.79
C GLY A 256 -17.03 -21.15 -10.17
N GLY A 257 -16.63 -20.12 -10.93
CA GLY A 257 -16.58 -18.74 -10.45
C GLY A 257 -17.95 -18.04 -10.51
N TYR A 258 -18.11 -16.97 -9.70
CA TYR A 258 -19.33 -16.16 -9.72
C TYR A 258 -19.61 -15.64 -11.15
N ASP A 259 -20.83 -15.77 -11.57
CA ASP A 259 -21.35 -15.35 -12.88
C ASP A 259 -20.57 -15.87 -14.12
N ARG A 260 -19.64 -16.87 -13.92
CA ARG A 260 -18.76 -17.37 -14.99
C ARG A 260 -19.51 -18.00 -16.16
N VAL A 261 -20.66 -18.57 -15.92
CA VAL A 261 -21.50 -19.25 -16.91
C VAL A 261 -22.66 -18.39 -17.41
N SER A 262 -22.71 -17.10 -17.06
CA SER A 262 -23.73 -16.14 -17.52
C SER A 262 -23.64 -15.84 -19.02
N ASP A 263 -22.51 -16.18 -19.62
CA ASP A 263 -22.28 -16.07 -21.06
C ASP A 263 -21.36 -17.20 -21.56
N SER A 264 -21.58 -17.64 -22.79
CA SER A 264 -20.73 -18.65 -23.42
C SER A 264 -19.31 -18.12 -23.67
N ASN A 265 -19.16 -16.80 -23.90
CA ASN A 265 -17.87 -16.14 -24.04
C ASN A 265 -17.35 -15.71 -22.65
N PRO A 266 -16.23 -16.28 -22.15
CA PRO A 266 -15.67 -15.95 -20.85
C PRO A 266 -15.33 -14.46 -20.66
N LEU A 267 -14.92 -13.75 -21.70
CA LEU A 267 -14.59 -12.33 -21.62
C LEU A 267 -15.83 -11.46 -21.47
N VAL A 268 -16.96 -11.87 -22.07
CA VAL A 268 -18.25 -11.18 -21.89
C VAL A 268 -18.76 -11.42 -20.47
N ALA A 269 -18.69 -12.65 -19.96
CA ALA A 269 -19.04 -12.95 -18.59
C ALA A 269 -18.14 -12.16 -17.58
N LEU A 270 -16.84 -12.07 -17.86
CA LEU A 270 -15.92 -11.26 -17.03
C LEU A 270 -16.29 -9.78 -17.06
N TRP A 271 -16.71 -9.25 -18.20
CA TRP A 271 -17.18 -7.88 -18.29
C TRP A 271 -18.42 -7.62 -17.44
N LYS A 272 -19.41 -8.53 -17.45
CA LYS A 272 -20.60 -8.48 -16.57
C LYS A 272 -20.19 -8.47 -15.09
N TYR A 273 -19.28 -9.37 -14.72
CA TYR A 273 -18.71 -9.38 -13.36
C TYR A 273 -18.12 -8.02 -12.97
N HIS A 274 -17.39 -7.37 -13.87
CA HIS A 274 -16.80 -6.06 -13.60
C HIS A 274 -17.88 -4.96 -13.46
N GLN A 275 -18.99 -5.07 -14.19
CA GLN A 275 -20.13 -4.16 -14.00
C GLN A 275 -20.75 -4.33 -12.61
N ASP A 276 -20.92 -5.56 -12.13
CA ASP A 276 -21.44 -5.82 -10.80
C ASP A 276 -20.49 -5.30 -9.70
N ALA A 277 -19.19 -5.56 -9.85
CA ALA A 277 -18.17 -5.04 -8.94
C ALA A 277 -18.15 -3.50 -8.92
N TYR A 278 -18.28 -2.85 -10.08
CA TYR A 278 -18.39 -1.39 -10.17
C TYR A 278 -19.64 -0.88 -9.44
N ASN A 279 -20.81 -1.49 -9.71
CA ASN A 279 -22.06 -1.11 -9.06
C ASN A 279 -21.99 -1.29 -7.54
N PHE A 280 -21.37 -2.36 -7.06
CA PHE A 280 -21.12 -2.55 -5.63
C PHE A 280 -20.26 -1.40 -5.08
N HIS A 281 -19.16 -1.08 -5.74
CA HIS A 281 -18.23 -0.06 -5.24
C HIS A 281 -18.83 1.35 -5.20
N VAL A 282 -19.64 1.73 -6.19
CA VAL A 282 -20.24 3.08 -6.19
C VAL A 282 -21.38 3.22 -5.20
N ASN A 283 -22.04 2.10 -4.83
CA ASN A 283 -23.19 2.08 -3.93
C ASN A 283 -22.83 1.66 -2.49
N LEU A 284 -21.56 1.52 -2.15
CA LEU A 284 -21.12 1.09 -0.82
C LEU A 284 -21.21 2.26 0.17
N HIS A 285 -22.33 2.32 0.91
CA HIS A 285 -22.60 3.33 1.95
C HIS A 285 -22.89 2.71 3.32
N THR A 286 -22.62 1.41 3.50
CA THR A 286 -22.87 0.70 4.76
C THR A 286 -22.09 1.37 5.89
N PRO A 287 -22.74 1.82 6.96
CA PRO A 287 -22.04 2.45 8.09
C PRO A 287 -21.04 1.49 8.74
N HIS A 288 -19.89 2.03 9.11
CA HIS A 288 -18.86 1.28 9.83
C HIS A 288 -18.20 2.17 10.87
N SER A 289 -17.96 1.65 12.09
CA SER A 289 -17.42 2.41 13.22
C SER A 289 -16.03 3.02 12.95
N TYR A 290 -15.24 2.38 12.08
CA TYR A 290 -13.91 2.85 11.67
C TYR A 290 -13.90 3.54 10.29
N ALA A 291 -15.07 3.82 9.68
CA ALA A 291 -15.11 4.64 8.49
C ALA A 291 -14.50 6.01 8.78
N SER A 292 -13.70 6.54 7.87
CA SER A 292 -12.98 7.79 8.07
C SER A 292 -13.01 8.66 6.82
N ASN A 293 -13.26 9.96 7.02
CA ASN A 293 -13.24 10.93 5.92
C ASN A 293 -11.82 11.06 5.36
N PRO A 294 -11.61 10.95 4.04
CA PRO A 294 -10.29 11.09 3.42
C PRO A 294 -9.52 12.36 3.78
N LEU A 295 -10.21 13.48 4.04
CA LEU A 295 -9.57 14.74 4.48
C LEU A 295 -8.76 14.58 5.77
N THR A 296 -9.07 13.58 6.59
CA THR A 296 -8.40 13.33 7.87
C THR A 296 -7.26 12.31 7.79
N TRP A 297 -7.08 11.64 6.64
CA TRP A 297 -6.13 10.53 6.53
C TRP A 297 -4.67 10.93 6.71
N LEU A 298 -4.28 12.10 6.20
CA LEU A 298 -2.90 12.60 6.34
C LEU A 298 -2.50 12.82 7.81
N PHE A 299 -3.46 13.00 8.70
CA PHE A 299 -3.24 13.25 10.12
C PHE A 299 -3.54 12.04 11.00
N ALA A 300 -3.96 10.91 10.41
CA ALA A 300 -4.34 9.70 11.13
C ALA A 300 -5.37 9.95 12.25
N ILE A 301 -6.42 10.76 11.96
CA ILE A 301 -7.43 11.15 12.97
C ILE A 301 -8.30 9.97 13.38
N ARG A 302 -8.66 9.05 12.46
CA ARG A 302 -9.44 7.85 12.74
C ARG A 302 -8.74 6.63 12.17
N PRO A 303 -7.72 6.08 12.86
CA PRO A 303 -7.08 4.83 12.48
C PRO A 303 -8.06 3.66 12.65
N THR A 304 -7.85 2.59 11.90
CA THR A 304 -8.70 1.40 11.97
C THR A 304 -8.12 0.41 12.98
N SER A 305 -8.92 -0.01 13.95
CA SER A 305 -8.57 -1.15 14.81
C SER A 305 -8.89 -2.45 14.05
N PHE A 306 -7.88 -3.28 13.86
CA PHE A 306 -8.02 -4.58 13.20
C PHE A 306 -8.35 -5.70 14.18
N PHE A 307 -7.93 -5.53 15.44
CA PHE A 307 -8.16 -6.51 16.48
C PHE A 307 -8.17 -5.81 17.84
N TYR A 308 -9.08 -6.23 18.70
CA TYR A 308 -9.08 -5.87 20.11
C TYR A 308 -9.67 -7.01 20.93
N GLU A 309 -8.99 -7.37 22.00
CA GLU A 309 -9.44 -8.32 23.00
C GLU A 309 -9.09 -7.78 24.39
N GLY A 310 -10.05 -7.84 25.31
CA GLY A 310 -9.91 -7.37 26.69
C GLY A 310 -10.12 -8.50 27.68
N LEU A 311 -9.35 -8.51 28.77
CA LEU A 311 -9.53 -9.40 29.92
C LEU A 311 -9.79 -8.57 31.18
N SER A 312 -10.71 -9.04 32.00
CA SER A 312 -10.96 -8.46 33.33
C SER A 312 -9.78 -8.73 34.27
N ALA A 313 -9.66 -7.94 35.31
CA ALA A 313 -8.65 -8.16 36.37
C ALA A 313 -8.79 -9.56 36.97
N GLY A 314 -7.69 -10.32 37.01
CA GLY A 314 -7.65 -11.69 37.53
C GLY A 314 -8.21 -12.77 36.59
N GLN A 315 -8.63 -12.40 35.37
CA GLN A 315 -9.05 -13.36 34.36
C GLN A 315 -7.82 -13.86 33.58
N ASP A 316 -7.73 -15.18 33.36
CA ASP A 316 -6.60 -15.85 32.72
C ASP A 316 -5.25 -15.37 33.29
N ASP A 317 -4.29 -14.98 32.47
CA ASP A 317 -2.98 -14.47 32.87
C ASP A 317 -2.94 -12.95 33.15
N CYS A 318 -4.11 -12.27 33.22
CA CYS A 318 -4.15 -10.83 33.48
C CYS A 318 -3.93 -10.51 34.97
N THR A 319 -2.74 -10.09 35.32
CA THR A 319 -2.35 -9.70 36.69
C THR A 319 -2.63 -8.22 37.04
N SER A 320 -3.04 -7.42 36.04
CA SER A 320 -3.32 -5.99 36.23
C SER A 320 -4.67 -5.78 36.91
N ASN A 321 -4.73 -4.90 37.89
CA ASN A 321 -5.97 -4.49 38.59
C ASN A 321 -6.92 -3.66 37.71
N THR A 322 -6.47 -3.15 36.55
CA THR A 322 -7.27 -2.42 35.58
C THR A 322 -7.76 -3.30 34.42
N GLY A 323 -7.46 -4.60 34.45
CA GLY A 323 -7.63 -5.49 33.31
C GLY A 323 -6.47 -5.43 32.31
N CYS A 324 -6.54 -6.23 31.27
CA CYS A 324 -5.53 -6.31 30.21
C CYS A 324 -6.17 -6.15 28.83
N SER A 325 -5.40 -5.68 27.86
CA SER A 325 -5.83 -5.50 26.48
C SER A 325 -4.77 -5.99 25.52
N SER A 326 -5.22 -6.62 24.43
CA SER A 326 -4.44 -6.94 23.26
C SER A 326 -5.10 -6.27 22.05
N ALA A 327 -4.36 -5.44 21.32
CA ALA A 327 -4.90 -4.68 20.21
C ALA A 327 -3.96 -4.67 19.00
N ILE A 328 -4.53 -4.65 17.78
CA ILE A 328 -3.82 -4.35 16.54
C ILE A 328 -4.51 -3.17 15.89
N THR A 329 -3.88 -2.00 15.98
CA THR A 329 -4.42 -0.76 15.45
C THR A 329 -3.54 -0.26 14.31
N ALA A 330 -4.12 -0.02 13.13
CA ALA A 330 -3.42 0.51 11.95
C ALA A 330 -3.11 2.00 12.10
N LEU A 331 -2.37 2.33 13.14
CA LEU A 331 -1.93 3.68 13.50
C LEU A 331 -0.47 3.87 13.16
N GLY A 332 -0.16 4.87 12.34
CA GLY A 332 1.23 5.27 12.08
C GLY A 332 1.88 5.97 13.27
N ASN A 333 3.20 6.03 13.27
CA ASN A 333 3.93 6.82 14.26
C ASN A 333 3.59 8.31 14.12
N PRO A 334 3.01 8.99 15.13
CA PRO A 334 2.60 10.40 15.03
C PRO A 334 3.76 11.34 14.66
N PHE A 335 4.99 11.05 15.13
CA PHE A 335 6.19 11.82 14.80
C PHE A 335 6.76 11.52 13.41
N ILE A 336 6.20 10.55 12.67
CA ILE A 336 6.40 10.41 11.23
C ILE A 336 5.25 11.08 10.50
N TRP A 337 4.00 10.75 10.85
CA TRP A 337 2.81 11.14 10.08
C TRP A 337 2.55 12.64 10.07
N TRP A 338 2.54 13.29 11.22
CA TRP A 338 2.25 14.71 11.30
C TRP A 338 3.33 15.58 10.65
N PRO A 339 4.63 15.35 10.90
CA PRO A 339 5.67 16.05 10.15
C PRO A 339 5.67 15.72 8.65
N ALA A 340 5.33 14.49 8.25
CA ALA A 340 5.21 14.11 6.84
C ALA A 340 4.02 14.84 6.16
N ALA A 341 2.87 14.97 6.84
CA ALA A 341 1.75 15.78 6.35
C ALA A 341 2.17 17.24 6.16
N ALA A 342 2.85 17.84 7.15
CA ALA A 342 3.39 19.20 7.02
C ALA A 342 4.39 19.30 5.86
N ALA A 343 5.25 18.29 5.68
CA ALA A 343 6.19 18.23 4.56
C ALA A 343 5.48 18.18 3.20
N VAL A 344 4.34 17.47 3.08
CA VAL A 344 3.55 17.44 1.85
C VAL A 344 3.04 18.83 1.51
N PHE A 345 2.48 19.59 2.44
CA PHE A 345 2.02 20.96 2.21
C PHE A 345 3.20 21.89 1.81
N LEU A 346 4.34 21.76 2.48
CA LEU A 346 5.54 22.50 2.10
C LEU A 346 6.02 22.14 0.68
N LEU A 347 5.95 20.85 0.30
CA LEU A 347 6.31 20.43 -1.05
C LEU A 347 5.36 21.00 -2.10
N VAL A 348 4.07 21.09 -1.83
CA VAL A 348 3.10 21.76 -2.73
C VAL A 348 3.51 23.22 -2.92
N TYR A 349 3.79 23.95 -1.84
CA TYR A 349 4.27 25.34 -1.93
C TYR A 349 5.56 25.45 -2.75
N LEU A 350 6.56 24.60 -2.47
CA LEU A 350 7.85 24.61 -3.20
C LEU A 350 7.70 24.20 -4.66
N PHE A 351 6.77 23.30 -4.98
CA PHE A 351 6.50 22.92 -6.37
C PHE A 351 5.90 24.08 -7.16
N ILE A 352 4.95 24.82 -6.57
CA ILE A 352 4.32 25.98 -7.20
C ILE A 352 5.36 27.12 -7.40
N THR A 353 6.14 27.43 -6.36
CA THR A 353 7.02 28.61 -6.34
C THR A 353 8.38 28.36 -7.00
N ARG A 354 8.97 27.18 -6.82
CA ARG A 354 10.33 26.84 -7.27
C ARG A 354 10.39 25.77 -8.36
N LYS A 355 9.23 25.20 -8.75
CA LYS A 355 9.09 24.15 -9.78
C LYS A 355 10.05 22.97 -9.54
N SER A 356 10.22 22.53 -8.27
CA SER A 356 11.11 21.44 -7.92
C SER A 356 10.68 20.13 -8.58
N ARG A 357 11.52 19.60 -9.49
CA ARG A 357 11.24 18.34 -10.19
C ARG A 357 11.13 17.15 -9.22
N VAL A 358 12.02 17.08 -8.23
CA VAL A 358 11.98 16.00 -7.21
C VAL A 358 10.73 16.12 -6.36
N GLY A 359 10.39 17.35 -5.92
CA GLY A 359 9.14 17.62 -5.20
C GLY A 359 7.91 17.20 -6.02
N GLY A 360 7.88 17.52 -7.32
CA GLY A 360 6.79 17.14 -8.22
C GLY A 360 6.65 15.63 -8.38
N LEU A 361 7.75 14.86 -8.45
CA LEU A 361 7.74 13.41 -8.52
C LEU A 361 7.21 12.78 -7.21
N ILE A 362 7.57 13.33 -6.06
CA ILE A 362 7.03 12.88 -4.77
C ILE A 362 5.53 13.20 -4.71
N LEU A 363 5.12 14.41 -5.07
CA LEU A 363 3.71 14.80 -5.09
C LEU A 363 2.87 13.99 -6.08
N LEU A 364 3.45 13.52 -7.19
CA LEU A 364 2.76 12.65 -8.15
C LEU A 364 2.22 11.38 -7.50
N GLY A 365 3.03 10.69 -6.68
CA GLY A 365 2.59 9.49 -5.99
C GLY A 365 1.53 9.76 -4.92
N ILE A 366 1.67 10.90 -4.19
CA ILE A 366 0.65 11.34 -3.23
C ILE A 366 -0.65 11.68 -3.96
N ALA A 367 -0.58 12.45 -5.05
CA ALA A 367 -1.75 12.83 -5.82
C ALA A 367 -2.49 11.60 -6.39
N ALA A 368 -1.74 10.63 -6.93
CA ALA A 368 -2.32 9.39 -7.47
C ALA A 368 -3.01 8.54 -6.39
N GLY A 369 -2.42 8.43 -5.20
CA GLY A 369 -2.93 7.59 -4.11
C GLY A 369 -3.97 8.25 -3.21
N TYR A 370 -4.00 9.58 -3.16
CA TYR A 370 -4.84 10.32 -2.22
C TYR A 370 -5.97 11.10 -2.86
N LEU A 371 -5.70 11.92 -3.92
CA LEU A 371 -6.72 12.82 -4.48
C LEU A 371 -7.99 12.14 -4.99
N PRO A 372 -7.93 10.95 -5.62
CA PRO A 372 -9.15 10.29 -6.07
C PRO A 372 -10.14 10.00 -4.94
N TRP A 373 -9.66 9.72 -3.71
CA TRP A 373 -10.53 9.45 -2.57
C TRP A 373 -11.33 10.65 -2.12
N LEU A 374 -10.90 11.87 -2.42
CA LEU A 374 -11.66 13.09 -2.16
C LEU A 374 -12.95 13.18 -2.99
N ALA A 375 -13.03 12.45 -4.11
CA ALA A 375 -14.25 12.32 -4.90
C ALA A 375 -15.24 11.29 -4.31
N PHE A 376 -14.80 10.47 -3.34
CA PHE A 376 -15.60 9.38 -2.75
C PHE A 376 -15.82 9.56 -1.24
N MET A 377 -15.89 10.80 -0.74
CA MET A 377 -16.03 11.09 0.69
C MET A 377 -17.33 10.56 1.31
N ASN A 378 -18.38 10.35 0.50
CA ASN A 378 -19.66 9.81 0.95
C ASN A 378 -19.68 8.27 0.99
N ARG A 379 -18.66 7.61 0.48
CA ARG A 379 -18.52 6.17 0.49
C ARG A 379 -17.90 5.71 1.82
N THR A 380 -18.24 4.50 2.26
CA THR A 380 -17.52 3.85 3.38
C THR A 380 -16.09 3.55 2.95
N VAL A 381 -15.14 4.31 3.50
CA VAL A 381 -13.70 4.23 3.24
C VAL A 381 -12.93 4.32 4.55
N PHE A 382 -11.68 3.86 4.54
CA PHE A 382 -10.89 3.69 5.76
C PHE A 382 -9.52 4.35 5.63
N GLN A 383 -9.00 4.83 6.76
CA GLN A 383 -7.69 5.46 6.84
C GLN A 383 -6.54 4.52 6.42
N PHE A 384 -6.67 3.21 6.62
CA PHE A 384 -5.61 2.28 6.25
C PHE A 384 -5.32 2.21 4.75
N TYR A 385 -6.22 2.71 3.87
CA TYR A 385 -5.91 2.88 2.44
C TYR A 385 -4.75 3.83 2.19
N ALA A 386 -4.40 4.67 3.16
CA ALA A 386 -3.26 5.58 3.09
C ALA A 386 -1.91 4.87 2.93
N ILE A 387 -1.82 3.55 3.21
CA ILE A 387 -0.61 2.77 2.94
C ILE A 387 -0.16 2.89 1.48
N ALA A 388 -1.12 3.03 0.55
CA ALA A 388 -0.83 3.14 -0.88
C ALA A 388 0.03 4.36 -1.23
N PHE A 389 -0.04 5.45 -0.46
CA PHE A 389 0.76 6.68 -0.68
C PHE A 389 1.72 7.01 0.48
N LEU A 390 1.72 6.26 1.56
CA LEU A 390 2.63 6.45 2.69
C LEU A 390 4.12 6.53 2.29
N PRO A 391 4.65 5.70 1.36
CA PRO A 391 6.03 5.83 0.92
C PRO A 391 6.39 7.24 0.45
N TRP A 392 5.49 7.92 -0.26
CA TRP A 392 5.72 9.28 -0.75
C TRP A 392 5.58 10.33 0.34
N MET A 393 4.74 10.12 1.36
CA MET A 393 4.72 10.98 2.56
C MET A 393 6.07 10.93 3.28
N ILE A 394 6.65 9.73 3.44
CA ILE A 394 7.98 9.56 4.04
C ILE A 394 9.07 10.20 3.16
N LEU A 395 9.01 10.03 1.85
CA LEU A 395 9.93 10.70 0.93
C LEU A 395 9.81 12.23 1.00
N ALA A 396 8.61 12.78 1.21
CA ALA A 396 8.40 14.20 1.43
C ALA A 396 9.08 14.68 2.72
N LEU A 397 8.93 13.94 3.81
CA LEU A 397 9.60 14.23 5.09
C LEU A 397 11.13 14.21 4.93
N VAL A 398 11.67 13.17 4.28
CA VAL A 398 13.11 13.05 4.01
C VAL A 398 13.60 14.20 3.12
N TYR A 399 12.82 14.61 2.12
CA TYR A 399 13.15 15.77 1.28
C TYR A 399 13.27 17.04 2.11
N VAL A 400 12.34 17.29 3.03
CA VAL A 400 12.36 18.48 3.91
C VAL A 400 13.54 18.43 4.88
N ILE A 401 13.82 17.28 5.51
CA ILE A 401 15.01 17.11 6.37
C ILE A 401 16.29 17.38 5.58
N ARG A 402 16.39 16.81 4.36
CA ARG A 402 17.52 17.07 3.47
C ARG A 402 17.66 18.55 3.16
N MET A 403 16.58 19.21 2.77
CA MET A 403 16.56 20.64 2.48
C MET A 403 17.00 21.47 3.69
N TYR A 404 16.50 21.14 4.87
CA TYR A 404 16.88 21.80 6.13
C TYR A 404 18.39 21.74 6.37
N LEU A 405 19.02 20.58 6.20
CA LEU A 405 20.47 20.43 6.40
C LEU A 405 21.29 21.15 5.29
N HIS A 406 20.83 21.09 4.04
CA HIS A 406 21.54 21.74 2.93
C HIS A 406 21.47 23.27 2.94
N THR A 407 20.54 23.87 3.66
CA THR A 407 20.41 25.32 3.80
C THR A 407 21.22 25.90 4.98
N ARG A 408 21.93 25.07 5.76
CA ARG A 408 22.71 25.49 6.92
C ARG A 408 24.10 25.93 6.49
N THR A 409 24.61 26.97 7.18
CA THR A 409 26.02 27.36 7.08
C THR A 409 26.92 26.31 7.70
N THR A 410 28.22 26.35 7.44
CA THR A 410 29.22 25.44 8.01
C THR A 410 29.20 25.47 9.54
N GLU A 411 28.94 26.62 10.15
CA GLU A 411 28.86 26.80 11.60
C GLU A 411 27.58 26.22 12.22
N GLU A 412 26.45 26.33 11.51
CA GLU A 412 25.15 25.83 11.94
C GLU A 412 24.99 24.33 11.74
N LEU A 413 25.68 23.75 10.76
CA LEU A 413 25.51 22.37 10.32
C LEU A 413 25.66 21.33 11.44
N PRO A 414 26.65 21.41 12.36
CA PRO A 414 26.80 20.45 13.45
C PRO A 414 25.60 20.46 14.40
N ARG A 415 25.00 21.63 14.66
CA ARG A 415 23.77 21.77 15.46
C ARG A 415 22.58 21.16 14.73
N ALA A 416 22.43 21.43 13.44
CA ALA A 416 21.35 20.90 12.64
C ALA A 416 21.40 19.37 12.51
N ILE A 417 22.60 18.77 12.39
CA ILE A 417 22.81 17.32 12.40
C ILE A 417 22.39 16.73 13.76
N ARG A 418 22.78 17.34 14.88
CA ARG A 418 22.39 16.86 16.22
C ARG A 418 20.85 16.92 16.41
N LEU A 419 20.21 18.01 15.98
CA LEU A 419 18.76 18.15 16.04
C LEU A 419 18.04 17.09 15.18
N THR A 420 18.53 16.85 13.98
CA THR A 420 17.99 15.79 13.08
C THR A 420 18.20 14.41 13.69
N GLY A 421 19.38 14.13 14.25
CA GLY A 421 19.66 12.87 14.97
C GLY A 421 18.76 12.69 16.20
N GLY A 422 18.56 13.75 17.00
CA GLY A 422 17.63 13.75 18.12
C GLY A 422 16.18 13.50 17.71
N TYR A 423 15.73 14.12 16.60
CA TYR A 423 14.41 13.87 16.04
C TYR A 423 14.26 12.40 15.62
N LEU A 424 15.20 11.83 14.88
CA LEU A 424 15.15 10.41 14.49
C LEU A 424 15.20 9.47 15.69
N GLY A 425 15.95 9.83 16.73
CA GLY A 425 15.97 9.13 18.02
C GLY A 425 14.62 9.17 18.73
N LEU A 426 13.95 10.33 18.73
CA LEU A 426 12.58 10.49 19.26
C LEU A 426 11.57 9.66 18.47
N VAL A 427 11.62 9.70 17.13
CA VAL A 427 10.77 8.86 16.27
C VAL A 427 10.94 7.38 16.63
N PHE A 428 12.18 6.93 16.80
CA PHE A 428 12.46 5.54 17.19
C PHE A 428 11.88 5.20 18.58
N ALA A 429 12.09 6.05 19.57
CA ALA A 429 11.56 5.85 20.94
C ALA A 429 10.03 5.79 20.94
N VAL A 430 9.37 6.67 20.16
CA VAL A 430 7.90 6.64 20.01
C VAL A 430 7.45 5.37 19.29
N SER A 431 8.18 4.90 18.28
CA SER A 431 7.86 3.60 17.66
C SER A 431 7.95 2.46 18.67
N LEU A 432 8.98 2.41 19.53
CA LEU A 432 9.10 1.40 20.57
C LEU A 432 7.91 1.47 21.55
N PHE A 433 7.48 2.67 21.92
CA PHE A 433 6.32 2.86 22.78
C PHE A 433 5.04 2.29 22.15
N PHE A 434 4.81 2.50 20.85
CA PHE A 434 3.60 2.05 20.16
C PHE A 434 3.64 0.58 19.68
N ILE A 435 4.79 -0.11 19.68
CA ILE A 435 4.91 -1.51 19.23
C ILE A 435 3.81 -2.43 19.80
N PRO A 436 3.48 -2.40 21.11
CA PRO A 436 2.49 -3.32 21.67
C PRO A 436 1.13 -3.30 20.96
N ILE A 437 0.65 -2.12 20.57
CA ILE A 437 -0.64 -1.97 19.87
C ILE A 437 -0.54 -2.16 18.34
N TRP A 438 0.65 -2.40 17.80
CA TRP A 438 0.86 -2.75 16.40
C TRP A 438 0.99 -4.25 16.17
N ILE A 439 1.42 -5.00 17.19
CA ILE A 439 1.69 -6.44 17.06
C ILE A 439 0.79 -7.32 17.94
N GLY A 440 -0.16 -6.72 18.66
CA GLY A 440 -1.11 -7.44 19.48
C GLY A 440 -0.57 -7.95 20.81
N THR A 441 0.44 -7.30 21.38
CA THR A 441 0.97 -7.72 22.69
C THR A 441 -0.03 -7.43 23.79
N TRP A 442 -0.25 -8.40 24.68
CA TRP A 442 -1.01 -8.19 25.90
C TRP A 442 -0.33 -7.16 26.81
N THR A 443 -1.07 -6.15 27.21
CA THR A 443 -0.62 -5.08 28.09
C THR A 443 -1.70 -4.74 29.12
N PRO A 444 -1.34 -4.19 30.30
CA PRO A 444 -2.33 -3.60 31.18
C PRO A 444 -3.21 -2.59 30.45
N TYR A 445 -4.52 -2.57 30.77
CA TYR A 445 -5.46 -1.66 30.12
C TYR A 445 -5.04 -0.18 30.21
N TRP A 446 -4.53 0.26 31.38
CA TRP A 446 -4.04 1.63 31.56
C TRP A 446 -2.89 1.96 30.59
N TYR A 447 -2.00 0.98 30.31
CA TYR A 447 -0.89 1.18 29.38
C TYR A 447 -1.37 1.23 27.93
N TRP A 448 -2.31 0.35 27.54
CA TRP A 448 -2.99 0.45 26.23
C TRP A 448 -3.64 1.82 26.06
N HIS A 449 -4.35 2.33 27.08
CA HIS A 449 -5.03 3.63 27.03
C HIS A 449 -4.05 4.81 26.85
N LEU A 450 -2.80 4.71 27.34
CA LEU A 450 -1.78 5.73 27.09
C LEU A 450 -1.41 5.92 25.62
N HIS A 451 -1.70 4.96 24.75
CA HIS A 451 -1.48 5.10 23.32
C HIS A 451 -2.61 5.86 22.61
N MET A 452 -3.73 6.08 23.26
CA MET A 452 -4.91 6.75 22.71
C MET A 452 -4.80 8.27 22.88
N TRP A 453 -3.89 8.89 22.09
CA TRP A 453 -3.62 10.33 22.21
C TRP A 453 -4.76 11.21 21.68
N LEU A 454 -5.58 10.70 20.79
CA LEU A 454 -6.79 11.37 20.33
C LEU A 454 -8.02 10.53 20.72
N PRO A 455 -9.12 11.16 21.18
CA PRO A 455 -10.36 10.42 21.50
C PRO A 455 -10.90 9.60 20.32
N SER A 456 -10.60 10.01 19.09
CA SER A 456 -11.00 9.31 17.87
C SER A 456 -10.17 8.04 17.56
N TRP A 457 -9.17 7.72 18.36
CA TRP A 457 -8.36 6.50 18.20
C TRP A 457 -8.96 5.29 18.93
N ILE A 458 -9.98 5.50 19.74
CA ILE A 458 -10.74 4.46 20.45
C ILE A 458 -11.96 4.02 19.64
#